data_df470507d8c89eb30af384886524d27a
#
_entry.id   df470507d8c89eb30af384886524d27a
#
_cell.length_a   1.000
_cell.length_b   1.000
_cell.length_c   1.000
_cell.angle_alpha   90.00
_cell.angle_beta   90.00
_cell.angle_gamma   90.00
#
_symmetry.space_group_name_H-M   'P 1'
#
loop_
_entity.id
_entity.type
_entity.pdbx_description
1 polymer ?
#
loop_
_entity_poly.entity_id
_entity_poly.type
_entity_poly.pdbx_seq_one_letter_code
_entity_poly.pdbx_strand_id
1 'polypeptide(L)'
;MIKAVVFDLDNTLMDFMKMKKMAIEAAIPAMVDAGLEMTSDMANRLIDEIYREHGIEYQRVFDDFLNRVLKKIDYKILSAGIVAYRRAREASL
;
A
#
# COMPACT_ATOMS: atom_id res chain seq x y z
N MET A 1 12.22 9.34 -31.43
CA MET A 1 10.87 9.79 -30.99
C MET A 1 10.07 8.66 -30.40
N ILE A 2 9.80 7.63 -31.17
CA ILE A 2 9.01 6.48 -30.69
C ILE A 2 9.71 5.75 -29.55
N LYS A 3 11.04 5.62 -29.63
CA LYS A 3 11.83 4.99 -28.56
C LYS A 3 11.73 5.75 -27.24
N ALA A 4 11.72 7.07 -27.28
CA ALA A 4 11.62 7.90 -26.08
C ALA A 4 10.27 7.70 -25.40
N VAL A 5 9.19 7.59 -26.19
CA VAL A 5 7.85 7.35 -25.64
C VAL A 5 7.79 6.00 -24.92
N VAL A 6 8.40 4.95 -25.48
CA VAL A 6 8.43 3.62 -24.85
C VAL A 6 9.23 3.66 -23.54
N PHE A 7 10.37 4.33 -23.52
CA PHE A 7 11.17 4.47 -22.31
C PHE A 7 10.42 5.25 -21.24
N ASP A 8 9.74 6.32 -21.62
CA ASP A 8 8.95 7.11 -20.69
C ASP A 8 7.84 6.29 -20.05
N LEU A 9 7.21 5.40 -20.82
CA LEU A 9 6.17 4.52 -20.30
C LEU A 9 6.72 3.57 -19.23
N ASP A 10 7.87 2.95 -19.49
CA ASP A 10 8.51 2.05 -18.53
C ASP A 10 8.91 2.79 -17.26
N ASN A 11 9.49 3.98 -17.39
CA ASN A 11 9.88 4.79 -16.23
C ASN A 11 8.66 5.21 -15.42
N THR A 12 7.57 5.57 -16.07
CA THR A 12 6.32 5.95 -15.40
C THR A 12 5.77 4.79 -14.59
N LEU A 13 5.81 3.58 -15.14
CA LEU A 13 5.35 2.39 -14.43
C LEU A 13 6.21 2.10 -13.21
N MET A 14 7.53 2.19 -13.33
CA MET A 14 8.45 1.97 -12.22
C MET A 14 8.26 3.01 -11.12
N ASP A 15 8.07 4.29 -11.50
CA ASP A 15 7.82 5.36 -10.55
C ASP A 15 6.51 5.15 -9.80
N PHE A 16 5.48 4.69 -10.50
CA PHE A 16 4.20 4.35 -9.89
C PHE A 16 4.35 3.25 -8.84
N MET A 17 5.11 2.20 -9.15
CA MET A 17 5.33 1.09 -8.22
C MET A 17 6.11 1.54 -6.98
N LYS A 18 7.13 2.38 -7.16
CA LYS A 18 7.88 2.96 -6.05
C LYS A 18 6.99 3.81 -5.16
N MET A 19 6.18 4.68 -5.76
CA MET A 19 5.24 5.52 -5.02
C MET A 19 4.28 4.69 -4.20
N LYS A 20 3.73 3.64 -4.79
CA LYS A 20 2.79 2.76 -4.11
C LYS A 20 3.44 2.05 -2.94
N LYS A 21 4.66 1.56 -3.11
CA LYS A 21 5.42 0.92 -2.05
C LYS A 21 5.70 1.88 -0.90
N MET A 22 6.14 3.09 -1.20
CA MET A 22 6.37 4.12 -0.19
C MET A 22 5.11 4.48 0.58
N ALA A 23 3.97 4.58 -0.13
CA ALA A 23 2.69 4.87 0.49
C ALA A 23 2.24 3.75 1.42
N ILE A 24 2.44 2.50 1.05
CA ILE A 24 2.17 1.33 1.90
C ILE A 24 3.07 1.36 3.14
N GLU A 25 4.35 1.63 2.98
CA GLU A 25 5.29 1.72 4.10
C GLU A 25 4.93 2.84 5.08
N ALA A 26 4.32 3.91 4.59
CA ALA A 26 3.81 4.98 5.45
C ALA A 26 2.51 4.59 6.16
N ALA A 27 1.67 3.80 5.50
CA ALA A 27 0.38 3.37 6.06
C ALA A 27 0.53 2.40 7.22
N ILE A 28 1.52 1.50 7.16
CA ILE A 28 1.71 0.47 8.18
C ILE A 28 1.98 1.04 9.56
N PRO A 29 2.94 1.97 9.76
CA PRO A 29 3.13 2.57 11.08
C PRO A 29 1.90 3.28 11.62
N ALA A 30 1.13 3.93 10.74
CA ALA A 30 -0.10 4.60 11.14
C ALA A 30 -1.14 3.59 11.65
N MET A 31 -1.24 2.43 11.01
CA MET A 31 -2.14 1.38 11.47
C MET A 31 -1.68 0.78 12.80
N VAL A 32 -0.37 0.60 12.99
CA VAL A 32 0.19 0.12 14.26
C VAL A 32 -0.12 1.10 15.38
N ASP A 33 0.06 2.41 15.13
CA ASP A 33 -0.25 3.44 16.11
C ASP A 33 -1.74 3.47 16.45
N ALA A 34 -2.59 3.10 15.51
CA ALA A 34 -4.05 3.05 15.73
C ALA A 34 -4.50 1.79 16.46
N GLY A 35 -3.61 0.84 16.72
CA GLY A 35 -3.93 -0.35 17.49
C GLY A 35 -3.63 -1.69 16.82
N LEU A 36 -3.05 -1.69 15.63
CA LEU A 36 -2.67 -2.93 14.97
C LEU A 36 -1.50 -3.59 15.70
N GLU A 37 -1.72 -4.78 16.23
CA GLU A 37 -0.70 -5.53 16.97
C GLU A 37 0.08 -6.45 16.05
N MET A 38 1.03 -5.85 15.30
CA MET A 38 1.83 -6.58 14.32
C MET A 38 3.10 -5.80 14.03
N THR A 39 4.20 -6.51 13.74
CA THR A 39 5.42 -5.83 13.29
C THR A 39 5.26 -5.32 11.88
N SER A 40 5.99 -4.25 11.56
CA SER A 40 5.96 -3.68 10.20
C SER A 40 6.42 -4.69 9.15
N ASP A 41 7.41 -5.51 9.46
CA ASP A 41 7.92 -6.53 8.54
C ASP A 41 6.87 -7.56 8.20
N MET A 42 6.12 -8.06 9.19
CA MET A 42 5.05 -9.02 8.97
C MET A 42 3.90 -8.40 8.17
N ALA A 43 3.57 -7.15 8.48
CA ALA A 43 2.53 -6.43 7.76
C ALA A 43 2.90 -6.24 6.30
N ASN A 44 4.14 -5.84 6.03
CA ASN A 44 4.64 -5.69 4.65
C ASN A 44 4.58 -7.00 3.88
N ARG A 45 4.99 -8.10 4.49
CA ARG A 45 4.96 -9.42 3.85
C ARG A 45 3.54 -9.83 3.49
N LEU A 46 2.60 -9.61 4.38
CA LEU A 46 1.21 -9.98 4.15
C LEU A 46 0.58 -9.12 3.05
N ILE A 47 0.86 -7.83 3.04
CA ILE A 47 0.38 -6.94 1.99
C ILE A 47 0.98 -7.32 0.64
N ASP A 48 2.27 -7.63 0.58
CA ASP A 48 2.92 -8.10 -0.65
C ASP A 48 2.24 -9.38 -1.17
N GLU A 49 1.90 -10.30 -0.27
CA GLU A 49 1.22 -11.53 -0.61
C GLU A 49 -0.16 -11.26 -1.21
N ILE A 50 -0.91 -10.32 -0.64
CA ILE A 50 -2.22 -9.92 -1.16
C ILE A 50 -2.08 -9.35 -2.59
N TYR A 51 -1.08 -8.51 -2.82
CA TYR A 51 -0.84 -7.96 -4.15
C TYR A 51 -0.43 -9.04 -5.16
N ARG A 52 0.30 -10.06 -4.73
CA ARG A 52 0.63 -11.19 -5.62
C ARG A 52 -0.60 -11.96 -6.04
N GLU A 53 -1.57 -12.10 -5.15
CA GLU A 53 -2.81 -12.81 -5.43
C GLU A 53 -3.75 -12.02 -6.34
N HIS A 54 -3.85 -10.70 -6.15
CA HIS A 54 -4.85 -9.86 -6.80
C HIS A 54 -4.28 -8.86 -7.81
N GLY A 55 -2.96 -8.68 -7.85
CA GLY A 55 -2.31 -7.68 -8.70
C GLY A 55 -2.11 -6.36 -7.99
N ILE A 56 -1.18 -5.56 -8.53
CA ILE A 56 -0.74 -4.30 -7.92
C ILE A 56 -1.83 -3.23 -7.89
N GLU A 57 -2.87 -3.37 -8.71
CA GLU A 57 -3.97 -2.41 -8.79
C GLU A 57 -5.13 -2.73 -7.85
N TYR A 58 -5.00 -3.77 -7.02
CA TYR A 58 -6.05 -4.17 -6.10
C TYR A 58 -6.34 -3.05 -5.09
N GLN A 59 -7.55 -2.52 -5.11
CA GLN A 59 -7.93 -1.35 -4.31
C GLN A 59 -8.40 -1.69 -2.91
N ARG A 60 -8.68 -2.95 -2.63
CA ARG A 60 -9.20 -3.39 -1.33
C ARG A 60 -8.14 -4.07 -0.49
N VAL A 61 -6.87 -3.74 -0.73
CA VAL A 61 -5.75 -4.39 -0.04
C VAL A 61 -5.82 -4.21 1.48
N PHE A 62 -6.17 -3.03 1.96
CA PHE A 62 -6.24 -2.79 3.40
C PHE A 62 -7.43 -3.51 4.05
N ASP A 63 -8.58 -3.55 3.37
CA ASP A 63 -9.74 -4.30 3.85
C ASP A 63 -9.41 -5.79 3.98
N ASP A 64 -8.81 -6.37 2.94
CA ASP A 64 -8.41 -7.77 2.93
C ASP A 64 -7.35 -8.05 3.99
N PHE A 65 -6.35 -7.16 4.10
CA PHE A 65 -5.28 -7.26 5.08
C PHE A 65 -5.84 -7.31 6.51
N LEU A 66 -6.70 -6.36 6.87
CA LEU A 66 -7.28 -6.32 8.22
C LEU A 66 -8.18 -7.51 8.48
N ASN A 67 -8.94 -7.94 7.48
CA ASN A 67 -9.81 -9.09 7.62
C ASN A 67 -9.01 -10.38 7.87
N ARG A 68 -7.85 -10.53 7.23
CA ARG A 68 -6.97 -11.68 7.45
C ARG A 68 -6.32 -11.67 8.82
N VAL A 69 -5.94 -10.49 9.30
CA VAL A 69 -5.23 -10.33 10.58
C VAL A 69 -6.18 -10.37 11.77
N LEU A 70 -7.27 -9.60 11.68
CA LEU A 70 -8.19 -9.39 12.81
C LEU A 70 -9.48 -10.21 12.68
N LYS A 71 -9.69 -10.86 11.56
CA LYS A 71 -10.93 -11.59 11.20
C LYS A 71 -12.15 -10.65 11.18
N LYS A 72 -11.93 -9.36 11.21
CA LYS A 72 -12.94 -8.31 11.08
C LYS A 72 -12.25 -7.05 10.60
N ILE A 73 -13.04 -6.09 10.11
CA ILE A 73 -12.51 -4.80 9.72
C ILE A 73 -12.66 -3.83 10.89
N ASP A 74 -11.53 -3.34 11.40
CA ASP A 74 -11.50 -2.28 12.38
C ASP A 74 -11.38 -0.95 11.64
N TYR A 75 -12.45 -0.16 11.64
CA TYR A 75 -12.49 1.08 10.86
C TYR A 75 -11.52 2.15 11.34
N LYS A 76 -11.17 2.14 12.61
CA LYS A 76 -10.17 3.07 13.14
C LYS A 76 -8.80 2.81 12.54
N ILE A 77 -8.39 1.54 12.52
CA ILE A 77 -7.12 1.12 11.93
C ILE A 77 -7.13 1.33 10.42
N LEU A 78 -8.23 0.95 9.77
CA LEU A 78 -8.41 1.11 8.33
C LEU A 78 -8.29 2.57 7.92
N SER A 79 -8.98 3.47 8.63
CA SER A 79 -8.95 4.90 8.33
C SER A 79 -7.56 5.49 8.51
N ALA A 80 -6.85 5.10 9.56
CA ALA A 80 -5.48 5.56 9.79
C ALA A 80 -4.56 5.15 8.66
N GLY A 81 -4.67 3.91 8.19
CA GLY A 81 -3.87 3.41 7.06
C GLY A 81 -4.18 4.14 5.77
N ILE A 82 -5.44 4.34 5.46
CA ILE A 82 -5.87 5.02 4.23
C ILE A 82 -5.41 6.48 4.22
N VAL A 83 -5.57 7.19 5.33
CA VAL A 83 -5.15 8.60 5.43
C VAL A 83 -3.65 8.72 5.23
N ALA A 84 -2.86 7.88 5.90
CA ALA A 84 -1.41 7.91 5.77
C ALA A 84 -0.96 7.54 4.35
N TYR A 85 -1.62 6.56 3.74
CA TYR A 85 -1.37 6.17 2.36
C TYR A 85 -1.59 7.34 1.39
N ARG A 86 -2.73 8.02 1.52
CA ARG A 86 -3.06 9.15 0.66
C ARG A 86 -2.10 10.30 0.82
N ARG A 87 -1.71 10.62 2.06
CA ARG A 87 -0.76 11.69 2.34
C ARG A 87 0.61 11.40 1.74
N ALA A 88 1.09 10.19 1.86
CA ALA A 88 2.36 9.79 1.28
C ALA A 88 2.32 9.87 -0.24
N ARG A 89 1.22 9.43 -0.86
CA ARG A 89 1.04 9.49 -2.30
C ARG A 89 1.01 10.93 -2.80
N GLU A 90 0.31 11.81 -2.12
CA GLU A 90 0.24 13.23 -2.48
C GLU A 90 1.59 13.92 -2.33
N ALA A 91 2.34 13.58 -1.30
CA ALA A 91 3.67 14.14 -1.07
C ALA A 91 4.67 13.71 -2.15
N SER A 92 4.44 12.57 -2.81
CA SER A 92 5.31 12.05 -3.88
C SER A 92 5.04 12.70 -5.23
N LEU A 93 3.93 13.37 -5.39
CA LEU A 93 3.58 14.06 -6.62
C LEU A 93 4.20 15.44 -6.63
#